data_33af39ddb410779a58ab598d2f8afa1e
#
_entry.id   33af39ddb410779a58ab598d2f8afa1e
#
_cell.length_a   1.000
_cell.length_b   1.000
_cell.length_c   1.000
_cell.angle_alpha   90.00
_cell.angle_beta   90.00
_cell.angle_gamma   90.00
#
_symmetry.space_group_name_H-M   'P 1'
#
loop_
_entity.id
_entity.type
_entity.pdbx_description
1 polymer ?
#
loop_
_entity_poly.entity_id
_entity_poly.type
_entity_poly.pdbx_seq_one_letter_code
_entity_poly.pdbx_strand_id
1 'polypeptide(L)'
;MNHSVRSLLPSLLLIGIYFIADEFFGTVTGVWVAFLLGGAEFIYTRIREKVYDKMILLTTLFFCIPGLISIWANGSVLSQLQPAIIETALCLLLGFFAFSHTDFTHTLPAGYRKNIHLSGPQLQSMRKMLRILFIFVALHTLLAYTAILFLPEDTAKFITTPLLYIILGTYFVVLFIYNRLLLRKMKKEEWLPIVDEKGEVTGQAPRSICHSGSKLLHPVVHLHITNDRHELFLQKRSMKKDLLPGMWDTAVGGHIGVNEKVEDALKREASEELGITDFEARFLGNY
;
A
#
# COMPACT_ATOMS: atom_id res chain seq x y z
N MET A 1 8.24 -13.42 -1.07
CA MET A 1 8.28 -12.23 -1.95
C MET A 1 7.29 -12.52 -3.07
N ASN A 2 6.10 -11.86 -3.03
CA ASN A 2 5.00 -12.13 -3.95
C ASN A 2 5.42 -11.96 -5.42
N HIS A 3 4.86 -12.79 -6.29
CA HIS A 3 5.11 -12.77 -7.74
C HIS A 3 4.98 -11.36 -8.35
N SER A 4 4.08 -10.53 -7.82
CA SER A 4 3.83 -9.15 -8.26
C SER A 4 5.00 -8.18 -7.99
N VAL A 5 5.78 -8.38 -6.92
CA VAL A 5 6.95 -7.54 -6.62
C VAL A 5 8.13 -7.89 -7.51
N ARG A 6 8.26 -9.16 -7.89
CA ARG A 6 9.30 -9.62 -8.84
C ARG A 6 9.14 -9.01 -10.24
N SER A 7 7.92 -8.69 -10.64
CA SER A 7 7.64 -8.15 -11.97
C SER A 7 7.93 -6.65 -12.09
N LEU A 8 7.80 -5.87 -10.99
CA LEU A 8 8.12 -4.43 -10.99
C LEU A 8 9.63 -4.13 -10.85
N LEU A 9 10.41 -5.13 -10.41
CA LEU A 9 11.84 -4.98 -10.16
C LEU A 9 12.64 -4.52 -11.37
N PRO A 10 12.42 -5.03 -12.61
CA PRO A 10 13.18 -4.60 -13.77
C PRO A 10 13.04 -3.12 -14.11
N SER A 11 11.81 -2.59 -14.14
CA SER A 11 11.57 -1.17 -14.46
C SER A 11 12.09 -0.22 -13.36
N LEU A 12 11.98 -0.62 -12.07
CA LEU A 12 12.57 0.14 -10.97
C LEU A 12 14.10 0.10 -11.00
N LEU A 13 14.68 -1.04 -11.35
CA LEU A 13 16.13 -1.18 -11.56
C LEU A 13 16.60 -0.29 -12.70
N LEU A 14 15.86 -0.21 -13.80
CA LEU A 14 16.19 0.60 -14.96
C LEU A 14 16.27 2.08 -14.59
N ILE A 15 15.29 2.58 -13.84
CA ILE A 15 15.29 3.94 -13.30
C ILE A 15 16.51 4.16 -12.38
N GLY A 16 16.76 3.24 -11.45
CA GLY A 16 17.91 3.32 -10.54
C GLY A 16 19.25 3.31 -11.28
N ILE A 17 19.41 2.46 -12.30
CA ILE A 17 20.63 2.39 -13.13
C ILE A 17 20.82 3.69 -13.93
N TYR A 18 19.75 4.28 -14.46
CA TYR A 18 19.81 5.57 -15.13
C TYR A 18 20.39 6.65 -14.20
N PHE A 19 19.82 6.81 -13.01
CA PHE A 19 20.27 7.83 -12.05
C PHE A 19 21.70 7.60 -11.57
N ILE A 20 22.11 6.34 -11.35
CA ILE A 20 23.49 6.00 -11.02
C ILE A 20 24.43 6.36 -12.18
N ALA A 21 24.03 6.05 -13.41
CA ALA A 21 24.84 6.35 -14.58
C ALA A 21 24.97 7.87 -14.80
N ASP A 22 23.89 8.62 -14.64
CA ASP A 22 23.89 10.10 -14.76
C ASP A 22 24.78 10.76 -13.69
N GLU A 23 24.63 10.34 -12.44
CA GLU A 23 25.35 10.93 -11.30
C GLU A 23 26.86 10.60 -11.30
N PHE A 24 27.23 9.34 -11.58
CA PHE A 24 28.65 8.90 -11.50
C PHE A 24 29.43 9.01 -12.80
N PHE A 25 28.76 8.94 -13.96
CA PHE A 25 29.41 8.91 -15.27
C PHE A 25 28.98 10.05 -16.18
N GLY A 26 28.12 10.94 -15.69
CA GLY A 26 27.63 12.13 -16.37
C GLY A 26 26.47 11.89 -17.32
N THR A 27 25.79 12.98 -17.68
CA THR A 27 24.51 12.99 -18.41
C THR A 27 24.55 12.26 -19.75
N VAL A 28 25.64 12.35 -20.49
CA VAL A 28 25.81 11.61 -21.77
C VAL A 28 25.68 10.11 -21.54
N THR A 29 26.35 9.61 -20.50
CA THR A 29 26.29 8.17 -20.15
C THR A 29 24.89 7.78 -19.66
N GLY A 30 24.26 8.60 -18.82
CA GLY A 30 22.89 8.40 -18.35
C GLY A 30 21.90 8.28 -19.52
N VAL A 31 21.96 9.17 -20.50
CA VAL A 31 21.09 9.14 -21.70
C VAL A 31 21.31 7.85 -22.51
N TRP A 32 22.56 7.44 -22.74
CA TRP A 32 22.83 6.20 -23.44
C TRP A 32 22.34 4.97 -22.69
N VAL A 33 22.51 4.94 -21.39
CA VAL A 33 22.00 3.86 -20.52
C VAL A 33 20.48 3.80 -20.59
N ALA A 34 19.78 4.93 -20.47
CA ALA A 34 18.32 4.97 -20.60
C ALA A 34 17.84 4.47 -21.96
N PHE A 35 18.49 4.91 -23.03
CA PHE A 35 18.14 4.52 -24.40
C PHE A 35 18.37 3.01 -24.64
N LEU A 36 19.51 2.49 -24.23
CA LEU A 36 19.85 1.07 -24.44
C LEU A 36 18.96 0.15 -23.60
N LEU A 37 18.74 0.48 -22.34
CA LEU A 37 17.91 -0.33 -21.45
C LEU A 37 16.42 -0.25 -21.82
N GLY A 38 15.90 0.95 -22.09
CA GLY A 38 14.53 1.12 -22.55
C GLY A 38 14.27 0.46 -23.91
N GLY A 39 15.22 0.56 -24.83
CA GLY A 39 15.18 -0.15 -26.12
C GLY A 39 15.20 -1.68 -25.93
N ALA A 40 16.08 -2.19 -25.07
CA ALA A 40 16.15 -3.62 -24.76
C ALA A 40 14.85 -4.13 -24.13
N GLU A 41 14.27 -3.39 -23.18
CA GLU A 41 12.99 -3.73 -22.55
C GLU A 41 11.85 -3.73 -23.58
N PHE A 42 11.81 -2.73 -24.47
CA PHE A 42 10.82 -2.67 -25.54
C PHE A 42 10.92 -3.86 -26.50
N ILE A 43 12.14 -4.20 -26.95
CA ILE A 43 12.39 -5.35 -27.83
C ILE A 43 12.02 -6.66 -27.13
N TYR A 44 12.43 -6.82 -25.88
CA TYR A 44 12.09 -7.99 -25.06
C TYR A 44 10.57 -8.19 -24.94
N THR A 45 9.85 -7.13 -24.60
CA THR A 45 8.39 -7.16 -24.46
C THR A 45 7.72 -7.46 -25.80
N ARG A 46 8.24 -6.88 -26.88
CA ARG A 46 7.73 -7.13 -28.24
C ARG A 46 7.90 -8.59 -28.68
N ILE A 47 9.04 -9.20 -28.39
CA ILE A 47 9.33 -10.60 -28.77
C ILE A 47 8.55 -11.58 -27.90
N ARG A 48 8.58 -11.39 -26.58
CA ARG A 48 8.02 -12.35 -25.63
C ARG A 48 6.51 -12.23 -25.46
N GLU A 49 5.99 -11.01 -25.39
CA GLU A 49 4.58 -10.76 -25.13
C GLU A 49 3.77 -10.41 -26.38
N LYS A 50 4.44 -10.20 -27.52
CA LYS A 50 3.85 -9.82 -28.82
C LYS A 50 3.02 -8.54 -28.76
N VAL A 51 3.27 -7.65 -27.80
CA VAL A 51 2.58 -6.38 -27.59
C VAL A 51 3.51 -5.21 -27.88
N TYR A 52 2.98 -4.14 -28.47
CA TYR A 52 3.65 -2.84 -28.56
C TYR A 52 3.31 -2.03 -27.30
N ASP A 53 4.25 -1.95 -26.37
CA ASP A 53 4.04 -1.21 -25.14
C ASP A 53 4.47 0.25 -25.28
N LYS A 54 3.46 1.12 -25.47
CA LYS A 54 3.66 2.57 -25.61
C LYS A 54 4.23 3.21 -24.33
N MET A 55 4.01 2.58 -23.16
CA MET A 55 4.48 3.13 -21.89
C MET A 55 6.00 2.99 -21.78
N ILE A 56 6.59 1.90 -22.26
CA ILE A 56 8.06 1.73 -22.28
C ILE A 56 8.69 2.82 -23.16
N LEU A 57 8.11 3.11 -24.32
CA LEU A 57 8.60 4.19 -25.18
C LEU A 57 8.47 5.55 -24.51
N LEU A 58 7.31 5.82 -23.86
CA LEU A 58 7.07 7.08 -23.17
C LEU A 58 8.06 7.29 -22.03
N THR A 59 8.30 6.27 -21.22
CA THR A 59 9.26 6.35 -20.10
C THR A 59 10.70 6.51 -20.61
N THR A 60 11.09 5.80 -21.65
CA THR A 60 12.40 5.97 -22.27
C THR A 60 12.62 7.39 -22.79
N LEU A 61 11.64 7.94 -23.53
CA LEU A 61 11.69 9.31 -24.02
C LEU A 61 11.70 10.33 -22.87
N PHE A 62 10.97 10.07 -21.80
CA PHE A 62 10.93 10.93 -20.60
C PHE A 62 12.32 11.15 -19.99
N PHE A 63 13.18 10.13 -19.99
CA PHE A 63 14.56 10.26 -19.49
C PHE A 63 15.53 10.75 -20.59
N CYS A 64 15.35 10.35 -21.83
CA CYS A 64 16.27 10.72 -22.91
C CYS A 64 16.13 12.19 -23.34
N ILE A 65 14.92 12.73 -23.45
CA ILE A 65 14.71 14.07 -23.99
C ILE A 65 15.36 15.17 -23.13
N PRO A 66 15.15 15.24 -21.79
CA PRO A 66 15.81 16.24 -20.98
C PRO A 66 17.33 16.12 -20.99
N GLY A 67 17.86 14.89 -21.00
CA GLY A 67 19.29 14.64 -21.09
C GLY A 67 19.89 15.12 -22.42
N LEU A 68 19.24 14.86 -23.55
CA LEU A 68 19.66 15.38 -24.86
C LEU A 68 19.63 16.91 -24.93
N ILE A 69 18.59 17.53 -24.37
CA ILE A 69 18.51 18.99 -24.25
C ILE A 69 19.69 19.55 -23.44
N SER A 70 20.04 18.89 -22.32
CA SER A 70 21.16 19.30 -21.49
C SER A 70 22.49 19.18 -22.22
N ILE A 71 22.71 18.09 -22.94
CA ILE A 71 23.93 17.89 -23.76
C ILE A 71 24.04 18.98 -24.83
N TRP A 72 22.92 19.29 -25.50
CA TRP A 72 22.89 20.31 -26.56
C TRP A 72 23.12 21.72 -25.99
N ALA A 73 22.54 22.00 -24.80
CA ALA A 73 22.61 23.32 -24.13
C ALA A 73 24.00 23.64 -23.53
N ASN A 74 24.86 22.66 -23.36
CA ASN A 74 26.23 22.64 -22.85
C ASN A 74 26.71 23.93 -22.12
N GLY A 75 26.68 23.92 -20.78
CA GLY A 75 27.13 25.08 -19.94
C GLY A 75 26.18 26.26 -19.85
N SER A 76 25.02 26.21 -20.49
CA SER A 76 23.99 27.26 -20.37
C SER A 76 23.15 27.08 -19.08
N VAL A 77 22.40 28.11 -18.73
CA VAL A 77 21.40 28.06 -17.62
C VAL A 77 20.43 26.90 -17.82
N LEU A 78 20.15 26.50 -19.07
CA LEU A 78 19.25 25.40 -19.39
C LEU A 78 19.79 24.04 -18.91
N SER A 79 21.12 23.81 -18.96
CA SER A 79 21.73 22.59 -18.42
C SER A 79 21.61 22.51 -16.90
N GLN A 80 21.70 23.63 -16.21
CA GLN A 80 21.50 23.69 -14.75
C GLN A 80 20.03 23.44 -14.36
N LEU A 81 19.08 23.80 -15.22
CA LEU A 81 17.64 23.60 -15.01
C LEU A 81 17.18 22.15 -15.28
N GLN A 82 18.02 21.31 -15.90
CA GLN A 82 17.64 19.93 -16.28
C GLN A 82 17.03 19.13 -15.12
N PRO A 83 17.62 19.03 -13.92
CA PRO A 83 17.05 18.26 -12.82
C PRO A 83 15.65 18.77 -12.43
N ALA A 84 15.47 20.09 -12.35
CA ALA A 84 14.18 20.69 -12.02
C ALA A 84 13.11 20.47 -13.10
N ILE A 85 13.49 20.43 -14.38
CA ILE A 85 12.60 20.13 -15.50
C ILE A 85 12.11 18.67 -15.42
N ILE A 86 13.03 17.73 -15.19
CA ILE A 86 12.72 16.29 -15.01
C ILE A 86 11.77 16.13 -13.82
N GLU A 87 12.07 16.79 -12.73
CA GLU A 87 11.26 16.74 -11.51
C GLU A 87 9.88 17.35 -11.72
N THR A 88 9.77 18.44 -12.48
CA THR A 88 8.48 19.03 -12.89
C THR A 88 7.63 18.02 -13.65
N ALA A 89 8.22 17.32 -14.61
CA ALA A 89 7.50 16.31 -15.38
C ALA A 89 7.07 15.13 -14.50
N LEU A 90 7.94 14.70 -13.56
CA LEU A 90 7.58 13.70 -12.55
C LEU A 90 6.44 14.18 -11.64
N CYS A 91 6.48 15.44 -11.20
CA CYS A 91 5.43 16.06 -10.41
C CYS A 91 4.09 16.08 -11.13
N LEU A 92 4.06 16.46 -12.42
CA LEU A 92 2.85 16.43 -13.24
C LEU A 92 2.29 15.00 -13.38
N LEU A 93 3.15 14.02 -13.58
CA LEU A 93 2.76 12.61 -13.68
C LEU A 93 2.18 12.09 -12.36
N LEU A 94 2.85 12.39 -11.25
CA LEU A 94 2.37 12.03 -9.90
C LEU A 94 1.03 12.70 -9.60
N GLY A 95 0.89 14.00 -9.94
CA GLY A 95 -0.35 14.74 -9.79
C GLY A 95 -1.50 14.13 -10.59
N PHE A 96 -1.24 13.76 -11.83
CA PHE A 96 -2.23 13.06 -12.66
C PHE A 96 -2.71 11.77 -11.98
N PHE A 97 -1.83 10.89 -11.53
CA PHE A 97 -2.23 9.63 -10.89
C PHE A 97 -2.82 9.82 -9.48
N ALA A 98 -2.36 10.80 -8.73
CA ALA A 98 -2.84 11.09 -7.38
C ALA A 98 -4.28 11.62 -7.34
N PHE A 99 -4.66 12.42 -8.36
CA PHE A 99 -5.93 13.16 -8.39
C PHE A 99 -6.90 12.67 -9.47
N SER A 100 -6.43 11.93 -10.48
CA SER A 100 -7.29 11.34 -11.49
C SER A 100 -8.19 10.25 -10.92
N HIS A 101 -9.39 10.12 -11.46
CA HIS A 101 -10.29 9.00 -11.18
C HIS A 101 -9.93 7.73 -11.97
N THR A 102 -9.02 7.84 -12.93
CA THR A 102 -8.59 6.70 -13.76
C THR A 102 -7.90 5.63 -12.91
N ASP A 103 -8.19 4.39 -13.22
CA ASP A 103 -7.47 3.25 -12.64
C ASP A 103 -6.09 3.19 -13.31
N PHE A 104 -5.05 3.59 -12.54
CA PHE A 104 -3.66 3.60 -13.04
C PHE A 104 -3.15 2.19 -13.38
N THR A 105 -3.81 1.12 -12.94
CA THR A 105 -3.45 -0.25 -13.36
C THR A 105 -3.52 -0.43 -14.87
N HIS A 106 -4.39 0.36 -15.54
CA HIS A 106 -4.48 0.39 -17.00
C HIS A 106 -3.26 1.04 -17.70
N THR A 107 -2.50 1.87 -16.98
CA THR A 107 -1.29 2.51 -17.51
C THR A 107 -0.03 1.68 -17.31
N LEU A 108 -0.12 0.59 -16.53
CA LEU A 108 0.99 -0.33 -16.38
C LEU A 108 1.24 -1.11 -17.67
N PRO A 109 2.53 -1.44 -17.97
CA PRO A 109 2.88 -2.32 -19.08
C PRO A 109 2.05 -3.60 -19.09
N ALA A 110 1.72 -4.11 -20.26
CA ALA A 110 0.79 -5.23 -20.44
C ALA A 110 1.18 -6.48 -19.63
N GLY A 111 2.49 -6.76 -19.51
CA GLY A 111 3.02 -7.87 -18.72
C GLY A 111 2.74 -7.75 -17.22
N TYR A 112 2.63 -6.54 -16.71
CA TYR A 112 2.35 -6.27 -15.28
C TYR A 112 0.86 -6.28 -14.99
N ARG A 113 0.04 -5.82 -15.94
CA ARG A 113 -1.42 -5.69 -15.80
C ARG A 113 -2.12 -7.01 -15.50
N LYS A 114 -1.67 -8.12 -16.11
CA LYS A 114 -2.28 -9.44 -15.94
C LYS A 114 -2.23 -9.97 -14.50
N ASN A 115 -1.29 -9.49 -13.69
CA ASN A 115 -1.01 -10.03 -12.36
C ASN A 115 -1.36 -9.07 -11.21
N ILE A 116 -1.88 -7.88 -11.51
CA ILE A 116 -2.19 -6.86 -10.51
C ILE A 116 -3.69 -6.60 -10.53
N HIS A 117 -4.40 -7.20 -9.56
CA HIS A 117 -5.77 -6.88 -9.24
C HIS A 117 -5.80 -6.17 -7.89
N LEU A 118 -6.09 -4.87 -7.90
CA LEU A 118 -6.20 -4.07 -6.68
C LEU A 118 -7.67 -3.94 -6.29
N SER A 119 -7.96 -4.25 -5.04
CA SER A 119 -9.28 -3.96 -4.48
C SER A 119 -9.49 -2.44 -4.30
N GLY A 120 -10.72 -1.99 -4.23
CA GLY A 120 -11.06 -0.58 -4.02
C GLY A 120 -10.30 0.08 -2.85
N PRO A 121 -10.23 -0.55 -1.65
CA PRO A 121 -9.45 -0.03 -0.52
C PRO A 121 -7.93 0.06 -0.79
N GLN A 122 -7.36 -0.92 -1.51
CA GLN A 122 -5.94 -0.88 -1.88
C GLN A 122 -5.64 0.26 -2.84
N LEU A 123 -6.51 0.50 -3.82
CA LEU A 123 -6.39 1.60 -4.76
C LEU A 123 -6.49 2.96 -4.04
N GLN A 124 -7.39 3.09 -3.06
CA GLN A 124 -7.54 4.29 -2.22
C GLN A 124 -6.30 4.57 -1.38
N SER A 125 -5.75 3.53 -0.74
CA SER A 125 -4.51 3.63 0.05
C SER A 125 -3.33 4.08 -0.81
N MET A 126 -3.22 3.55 -2.01
CA MET A 126 -2.15 3.92 -2.93
C MET A 126 -2.31 5.34 -3.47
N ARG A 127 -3.52 5.80 -3.79
CA ARG A 127 -3.77 7.20 -4.14
C ARG A 127 -3.38 8.15 -3.01
N LYS A 128 -3.66 7.79 -1.76
CA LYS A 128 -3.22 8.56 -0.59
C LYS A 128 -1.69 8.67 -0.53
N MET A 129 -0.99 7.58 -0.76
CA MET A 129 0.47 7.55 -0.82
C MET A 129 1.01 8.44 -1.97
N LEU A 130 0.41 8.35 -3.17
CA LEU A 130 0.79 9.18 -4.31
C LEU A 130 0.55 10.67 -4.06
N ARG A 131 -0.52 11.05 -3.35
CA ARG A 131 -0.77 12.45 -2.97
C ARG A 131 0.29 13.00 -2.03
N ILE A 132 0.70 12.21 -1.04
CA ILE A 132 1.77 12.60 -0.12
C ILE A 132 3.09 12.77 -0.91
N LEU A 133 3.42 11.80 -1.77
CA LEU A 133 4.61 11.87 -2.61
C LEU A 133 4.58 13.08 -3.55
N PHE A 134 3.43 13.36 -4.18
CA PHE A 134 3.22 14.54 -5.00
C PHE A 134 3.53 15.83 -4.24
N ILE A 135 3.02 15.96 -3.00
CA ILE A 135 3.27 17.17 -2.18
C ILE A 135 4.76 17.34 -1.91
N PHE A 136 5.47 16.26 -1.53
CA PHE A 136 6.91 16.33 -1.30
C PHE A 136 7.69 16.74 -2.55
N VAL A 137 7.40 16.10 -3.69
CA VAL A 137 8.05 16.40 -4.97
C VAL A 137 7.72 17.82 -5.41
N ALA A 138 6.47 18.27 -5.32
CA ALA A 138 6.06 19.62 -5.72
C ALA A 138 6.77 20.72 -4.89
N LEU A 139 6.85 20.54 -3.58
CA LEU A 139 7.56 21.47 -2.71
C LEU A 139 9.06 21.47 -3.01
N HIS A 140 9.65 20.31 -3.25
CA HIS A 140 11.06 20.21 -3.61
C HIS A 140 11.33 20.82 -4.99
N THR A 141 10.48 20.59 -5.98
CA THR A 141 10.59 21.21 -7.31
C THR A 141 10.61 22.74 -7.21
N LEU A 142 9.72 23.31 -6.40
CA LEU A 142 9.72 24.75 -6.16
C LEU A 142 11.03 25.22 -5.50
N LEU A 143 11.51 24.47 -4.52
CA LEU A 143 12.80 24.74 -3.85
C LEU A 143 13.97 24.62 -4.85
N ALA A 144 13.95 23.62 -5.74
CA ALA A 144 14.99 23.44 -6.75
C ALA A 144 15.07 24.64 -7.71
N TYR A 145 13.94 25.13 -8.22
CA TYR A 145 13.92 26.32 -9.07
C TYR A 145 14.42 27.56 -8.31
N THR A 146 13.99 27.78 -7.07
CA THR A 146 14.46 28.92 -6.27
C THR A 146 15.95 28.81 -5.97
N ALA A 147 16.46 27.61 -5.71
CA ALA A 147 17.88 27.39 -5.48
C ALA A 147 18.73 27.71 -6.71
N ILE A 148 18.32 27.26 -7.90
CA ILE A 148 19.05 27.53 -9.16
C ILE A 148 19.10 29.04 -9.47
N LEU A 149 18.02 29.77 -9.16
CA LEU A 149 17.91 31.19 -9.50
C LEU A 149 18.60 32.12 -8.49
N PHE A 150 18.69 31.77 -7.21
CA PHE A 150 19.04 32.69 -6.14
C PHE A 150 20.19 32.23 -5.25
N LEU A 151 20.63 30.96 -5.33
CA LEU A 151 21.68 30.43 -4.48
C LEU A 151 22.98 30.16 -5.23
N PRO A 152 24.13 30.08 -4.53
CA PRO A 152 25.41 29.68 -5.11
C PRO A 152 25.29 28.28 -5.77
N GLU A 153 26.05 28.07 -6.84
CA GLU A 153 25.99 26.87 -7.68
C GLU A 153 26.13 25.55 -6.89
N ASP A 154 27.06 25.48 -5.94
CA ASP A 154 27.28 24.28 -5.13
C ASP A 154 26.07 23.96 -4.24
N THR A 155 25.46 25.00 -3.66
CA THR A 155 24.24 24.85 -2.84
C THR A 155 23.06 24.44 -3.70
N ALA A 156 22.91 25.05 -4.88
CA ALA A 156 21.86 24.67 -5.83
C ALA A 156 22.00 23.22 -6.29
N LYS A 157 23.21 22.76 -6.62
CA LYS A 157 23.49 21.36 -6.97
C LYS A 157 23.12 20.40 -5.84
N PHE A 158 23.45 20.73 -4.60
CA PHE A 158 23.07 19.89 -3.44
C PHE A 158 21.55 19.80 -3.30
N ILE A 159 20.84 20.92 -3.44
CA ILE A 159 19.38 20.96 -3.31
C ILE A 159 18.72 20.19 -4.45
N THR A 160 19.13 20.40 -5.69
CA THR A 160 18.43 19.84 -6.86
C THR A 160 18.53 18.33 -6.98
N THR A 161 19.55 17.68 -6.44
CA THR A 161 19.77 16.24 -6.63
C THR A 161 19.93 15.48 -5.31
N PRO A 162 20.99 15.67 -4.51
CA PRO A 162 21.16 14.90 -3.26
C PRO A 162 20.01 15.06 -2.27
N LEU A 163 19.49 16.28 -2.10
CA LEU A 163 18.41 16.54 -1.14
C LEU A 163 17.13 15.80 -1.52
N LEU A 164 16.79 15.74 -2.82
CA LEU A 164 15.64 14.96 -3.31
C LEU A 164 15.75 13.49 -2.91
N TYR A 165 16.92 12.88 -3.14
CA TYR A 165 17.14 11.47 -2.80
C TYR A 165 17.06 11.23 -1.29
N ILE A 166 17.56 12.16 -0.47
CA ILE A 166 17.45 12.08 0.99
C ILE A 166 15.98 12.13 1.41
N ILE A 167 15.18 13.04 0.85
CA ILE A 167 13.74 13.17 1.14
C ILE A 167 13.00 11.89 0.72
N LEU A 168 13.20 11.41 -0.50
CA LEU A 168 12.53 10.21 -1.01
C LEU A 168 12.98 8.96 -0.25
N GLY A 169 14.28 8.81 0.00
CA GLY A 169 14.82 7.70 0.79
C GLY A 169 14.25 7.66 2.20
N THR A 170 14.23 8.81 2.89
CA THR A 170 13.62 8.93 4.22
C THR A 170 12.14 8.57 4.19
N TYR A 171 11.39 9.07 3.22
CA TYR A 171 9.97 8.74 3.05
C TYR A 171 9.74 7.22 2.91
N PHE A 172 10.49 6.54 2.04
CA PHE A 172 10.34 5.11 1.85
C PHE A 172 10.80 4.28 3.06
N VAL A 173 11.86 4.71 3.76
CA VAL A 173 12.30 4.07 5.01
C VAL A 173 11.23 4.19 6.09
N VAL A 174 10.64 5.37 6.27
CA VAL A 174 9.54 5.59 7.22
C VAL A 174 8.33 4.72 6.87
N LEU A 175 7.94 4.67 5.59
CA LEU A 175 6.85 3.79 5.12
C LEU A 175 7.15 2.31 5.38
N PHE A 176 8.38 1.87 5.12
CA PHE A 176 8.79 0.48 5.36
C PHE A 176 8.71 0.13 6.86
N ILE A 177 9.23 1.00 7.72
CA ILE A 177 9.18 0.82 9.18
C ILE A 177 7.72 0.81 9.66
N TYR A 178 6.91 1.77 9.22
CA TYR A 178 5.49 1.86 9.56
C TYR A 178 4.73 0.58 9.17
N ASN A 179 4.88 0.13 7.93
CA ASN A 179 4.23 -1.10 7.45
C ASN A 179 4.71 -2.34 8.22
N ARG A 180 6.00 -2.40 8.57
CA ARG A 180 6.53 -3.51 9.35
C ARG A 180 5.99 -3.53 10.78
N LEU A 181 5.84 -2.37 11.41
CA LEU A 181 5.22 -2.25 12.73
C LEU A 181 3.74 -2.61 12.69
N LEU A 182 3.01 -2.14 11.67
CA LEU A 182 1.61 -2.48 11.45
C LEU A 182 1.42 -3.99 11.28
N LEU A 183 2.23 -4.63 10.43
CA LEU A 183 2.19 -6.09 10.25
C LEU A 183 2.52 -6.86 11.53
N ARG A 184 3.45 -6.35 12.36
CA ARG A 184 3.75 -6.94 13.66
C ARG A 184 2.56 -6.81 14.63
N LYS A 185 1.87 -5.67 14.63
CA LYS A 185 0.66 -5.46 15.42
C LYS A 185 -0.44 -6.42 14.97
N MET A 186 -0.72 -6.51 13.67
CA MET A 186 -1.73 -7.39 13.11
C MET A 186 -1.47 -8.88 13.38
N LYS A 187 -0.19 -9.32 13.41
CA LYS A 187 0.16 -10.71 13.77
C LYS A 187 -0.13 -11.09 15.22
N LYS A 188 -0.24 -10.10 16.12
CA LYS A 188 -0.56 -10.31 17.55
C LYS A 188 -2.05 -10.20 17.83
N GLU A 189 -2.84 -9.76 16.87
CA GLU A 189 -4.28 -9.65 17.00
C GLU A 189 -4.96 -11.00 16.76
N GLU A 190 -6.13 -11.15 17.36
CA GLU A 190 -7.06 -12.22 17.05
C GLU A 190 -7.57 -12.08 15.62
N TRP A 191 -7.50 -13.15 14.83
CA TRP A 191 -8.02 -13.20 13.47
C TRP A 191 -9.36 -13.89 13.46
N LEU A 192 -10.34 -13.27 12.83
CA LEU A 192 -11.70 -13.75 12.72
C LEU A 192 -12.00 -14.21 11.30
N PRO A 193 -12.73 -15.32 11.11
CA PRO A 193 -13.23 -15.69 9.79
C PRO A 193 -14.28 -14.67 9.33
N ILE A 194 -14.21 -14.29 8.07
CA ILE A 194 -15.22 -13.45 7.43
C ILE A 194 -16.16 -14.36 6.68
N VAL A 195 -17.47 -14.15 6.89
CA VAL A 195 -18.51 -14.96 6.28
C VAL A 195 -19.42 -14.11 5.38
N ASP A 196 -20.08 -14.78 4.45
CA ASP A 196 -21.19 -14.21 3.67
C ASP A 196 -22.52 -14.32 4.44
N GLU A 197 -23.60 -13.85 3.81
CA GLU A 197 -24.95 -13.90 4.38
C GLU A 197 -25.48 -15.34 4.62
N LYS A 198 -24.82 -16.36 4.03
CA LYS A 198 -25.15 -17.77 4.22
C LYS A 198 -24.31 -18.42 5.31
N GLY A 199 -23.35 -17.69 5.88
CA GLY A 199 -22.42 -18.21 6.87
C GLY A 199 -21.20 -18.93 6.27
N GLU A 200 -21.02 -18.90 4.94
CA GLU A 200 -19.86 -19.51 4.28
C GLU A 200 -18.62 -18.64 4.43
N VAL A 201 -17.47 -19.25 4.77
CA VAL A 201 -16.23 -18.53 4.98
C VAL A 201 -15.67 -18.00 3.67
N THR A 202 -15.60 -16.69 3.52
CA THR A 202 -15.08 -15.99 2.34
C THR A 202 -13.66 -15.44 2.52
N GLY A 203 -13.14 -15.39 3.77
CA GLY A 203 -11.84 -14.87 4.09
C GLY A 203 -11.57 -14.81 5.58
N GLN A 204 -10.58 -14.00 5.96
CA GLN A 204 -10.26 -13.72 7.36
C GLN A 204 -9.74 -12.30 7.51
N ALA A 205 -9.99 -11.66 8.66
CA ALA A 205 -9.49 -10.33 8.99
C ALA A 205 -9.16 -10.21 10.47
N PRO A 206 -8.24 -9.30 10.85
CA PRO A 206 -7.99 -8.97 12.24
C PRO A 206 -9.25 -8.39 12.91
N ARG A 207 -9.42 -8.69 14.19
CA ARG A 207 -10.55 -8.20 15.00
C ARG A 207 -10.71 -6.68 14.93
N SER A 208 -9.60 -5.94 14.97
CA SER A 208 -9.63 -4.47 14.84
C SER A 208 -10.28 -3.99 13.55
N ILE A 209 -10.10 -4.71 12.44
CA ILE A 209 -10.71 -4.38 11.15
C ILE A 209 -12.20 -4.73 11.17
N CYS A 210 -12.57 -5.89 11.70
CA CYS A 210 -13.98 -6.29 11.80
C CYS A 210 -14.82 -5.28 12.60
N HIS A 211 -14.24 -4.71 13.67
CA HIS A 211 -14.89 -3.75 14.55
C HIS A 211 -14.67 -2.27 14.20
N SER A 212 -13.93 -1.94 13.14
CA SER A 212 -13.63 -0.56 12.72
C SER A 212 -14.67 0.09 11.79
N GLY A 213 -15.90 -0.44 11.75
CA GLY A 213 -16.94 0.04 10.84
C GLY A 213 -16.84 -0.51 9.41
N SER A 214 -16.02 -1.53 9.19
CA SER A 214 -15.87 -2.22 7.89
C SER A 214 -17.12 -2.97 7.44
N LYS A 215 -18.07 -3.23 8.36
CA LYS A 215 -19.29 -4.05 8.15
C LYS A 215 -18.98 -5.47 7.65
N LEU A 216 -17.81 -6.00 7.97
CA LEU A 216 -17.46 -7.38 7.66
C LEU A 216 -18.21 -8.31 8.61
N LEU A 217 -19.00 -9.22 8.04
CA LEU A 217 -19.69 -10.23 8.82
C LEU A 217 -18.67 -11.25 9.34
N HIS A 218 -18.76 -11.55 10.62
CA HIS A 218 -17.94 -12.55 11.30
C HIS A 218 -18.78 -13.27 12.33
N PRO A 219 -18.61 -14.60 12.49
CA PRO A 219 -19.44 -15.40 13.37
C PRO A 219 -19.07 -15.19 14.84
N VAL A 220 -20.08 -15.21 15.69
CA VAL A 220 -19.97 -15.19 17.13
C VAL A 220 -20.80 -16.30 17.75
N VAL A 221 -20.43 -16.72 18.95
CA VAL A 221 -21.23 -17.64 19.76
C VAL A 221 -21.91 -16.88 20.87
N HIS A 222 -23.14 -17.25 21.18
CA HIS A 222 -23.87 -16.79 22.36
C HIS A 222 -24.37 -17.99 23.15
N LEU A 223 -24.09 -18.02 24.46
CA LEU A 223 -24.61 -19.04 25.37
C LEU A 223 -25.68 -18.41 26.27
N HIS A 224 -26.87 -18.98 26.22
CA HIS A 224 -27.96 -18.67 27.13
C HIS A 224 -28.02 -19.75 28.23
N ILE A 225 -27.96 -19.34 29.47
CA ILE A 225 -28.04 -20.25 30.62
C ILE A 225 -29.37 -20.00 31.34
N THR A 226 -30.10 -21.09 31.60
CA THR A 226 -31.37 -21.04 32.35
C THR A 226 -31.32 -21.98 33.52
N ASN A 227 -32.04 -21.62 34.59
CA ASN A 227 -32.28 -22.51 35.74
C ASN A 227 -33.54 -23.37 35.54
N ASP A 228 -33.86 -24.22 36.52
CA ASP A 228 -35.06 -25.08 36.49
C ASP A 228 -36.40 -24.28 36.52
N ARG A 229 -36.38 -23.00 36.85
CA ARG A 229 -37.53 -22.09 36.80
C ARG A 229 -37.64 -21.35 35.47
N HIS A 230 -36.81 -21.70 34.49
CA HIS A 230 -36.74 -21.02 33.20
C HIS A 230 -36.33 -19.54 33.29
N GLU A 231 -35.65 -19.16 34.37
CA GLU A 231 -35.06 -17.81 34.48
C GLU A 231 -33.76 -17.76 33.73
N LEU A 232 -33.56 -16.68 32.92
CA LEU A 232 -32.37 -16.48 32.08
C LEU A 232 -31.27 -15.78 32.85
N PHE A 233 -30.07 -16.32 32.84
CA PHE A 233 -28.89 -15.66 33.36
C PHE A 233 -28.39 -14.61 32.39
N LEU A 234 -28.30 -13.34 32.86
CA LEU A 234 -27.73 -12.24 32.10
C LEU A 234 -26.54 -11.65 32.82
N GLN A 235 -25.54 -11.23 32.07
CA GLN A 235 -24.41 -10.49 32.62
C GLN A 235 -24.53 -8.98 32.32
N LYS A 236 -24.08 -8.14 33.23
CA LYS A 236 -23.96 -6.70 33.01
C LYS A 236 -22.57 -6.39 32.46
N ARG A 237 -22.48 -5.86 31.24
CA ARG A 237 -21.23 -5.50 30.63
C ARG A 237 -20.47 -4.46 31.45
N SER A 238 -19.14 -4.60 31.50
CA SER A 238 -18.27 -3.62 32.17
C SER A 238 -18.40 -2.24 31.51
N MET A 239 -18.37 -1.19 32.31
CA MET A 239 -18.31 0.21 31.85
C MET A 239 -17.02 0.53 31.05
N LYS A 240 -16.01 -0.35 31.10
CA LYS A 240 -14.74 -0.22 30.37
C LYS A 240 -14.77 -0.83 28.96
N LYS A 241 -15.85 -1.51 28.58
CA LYS A 241 -16.00 -2.09 27.23
C LYS A 241 -16.31 -0.99 26.22
N ASP A 242 -15.70 -1.07 25.05
CA ASP A 242 -15.88 -0.10 23.96
C ASP A 242 -17.28 -0.18 23.34
N LEU A 243 -17.88 -1.37 23.33
CA LEU A 243 -19.20 -1.62 22.75
C LEU A 243 -20.24 -1.83 23.86
N LEU A 244 -21.34 -1.04 23.83
CA LEU A 244 -22.48 -1.15 24.73
C LEU A 244 -22.08 -1.25 26.23
N PRO A 245 -21.30 -0.33 26.78
CA PRO A 245 -20.89 -0.38 28.18
C PRO A 245 -22.10 -0.30 29.14
N GLY A 246 -22.08 -1.12 30.17
CA GLY A 246 -23.14 -1.14 31.20
C GLY A 246 -24.47 -1.75 30.77
N MET A 247 -24.62 -2.20 29.55
CA MET A 247 -25.83 -2.90 29.07
C MET A 247 -25.86 -4.36 29.56
N TRP A 248 -27.06 -4.93 29.58
CA TRP A 248 -27.26 -6.36 29.85
C TRP A 248 -26.97 -7.17 28.60
N ASP A 249 -26.32 -8.30 28.75
CA ASP A 249 -25.87 -9.19 27.68
C ASP A 249 -26.16 -10.66 28.06
N THR A 250 -26.00 -11.54 27.09
CA THR A 250 -26.10 -13.00 27.27
C THR A 250 -25.09 -13.50 28.30
N ALA A 251 -25.29 -14.70 28.83
CA ALA A 251 -24.40 -15.31 29.79
C ALA A 251 -22.94 -15.36 29.32
N VAL A 252 -22.74 -15.74 28.06
CA VAL A 252 -21.43 -15.77 27.39
C VAL A 252 -21.62 -15.30 25.95
N GLY A 253 -20.68 -14.50 25.46
CA GLY A 253 -20.64 -14.06 24.06
C GLY A 253 -19.22 -13.83 23.58
N GLY A 254 -18.83 -14.53 22.51
CA GLY A 254 -17.47 -14.41 22.00
C GLY A 254 -17.33 -14.74 20.52
N HIS A 255 -16.16 -14.47 19.96
CA HIS A 255 -15.85 -14.70 18.58
C HIS A 255 -15.45 -16.18 18.34
N ILE A 256 -15.74 -16.65 17.14
CA ILE A 256 -15.19 -17.91 16.67
C ILE A 256 -13.84 -17.60 15.99
N GLY A 257 -12.77 -18.26 16.40
CA GLY A 257 -11.45 -18.09 15.81
C GLY A 257 -11.34 -18.72 14.41
N VAL A 258 -10.30 -18.35 13.67
CA VAL A 258 -10.04 -18.96 12.34
C VAL A 258 -9.74 -20.46 12.53
N ASN A 259 -10.47 -21.29 11.78
CA ASN A 259 -10.43 -22.77 11.86
C ASN A 259 -10.89 -23.36 13.22
N GLU A 260 -11.50 -22.57 14.10
CA GLU A 260 -12.09 -23.05 15.34
C GLU A 260 -13.53 -23.56 15.07
N LYS A 261 -13.89 -24.67 15.71
CA LYS A 261 -15.27 -25.18 15.65
C LYS A 261 -16.17 -24.40 16.63
N VAL A 262 -17.45 -24.30 16.29
CA VAL A 262 -18.45 -23.59 17.11
C VAL A 262 -18.47 -24.11 18.56
N GLU A 263 -18.44 -25.43 18.73
CA GLU A 263 -18.46 -26.09 20.04
C GLU A 263 -17.18 -25.79 20.86
N ASP A 264 -16.03 -25.71 20.20
CA ASP A 264 -14.75 -25.43 20.85
C ASP A 264 -14.71 -23.95 21.28
N ALA A 265 -15.15 -23.04 20.40
CA ALA A 265 -15.30 -21.61 20.71
C ALA A 265 -16.25 -21.39 21.91
N LEU A 266 -17.42 -22.08 21.91
CA LEU A 266 -18.38 -21.95 22.97
C LEU A 266 -17.80 -22.43 24.34
N LYS A 267 -17.10 -23.56 24.36
CA LYS A 267 -16.43 -24.06 25.57
C LYS A 267 -15.31 -23.13 26.05
N ARG A 268 -14.51 -22.62 25.13
CA ARG A 268 -13.45 -21.66 25.44
C ARG A 268 -14.01 -20.40 26.08
N GLU A 269 -15.00 -19.78 25.43
CA GLU A 269 -15.61 -18.53 25.92
C GLU A 269 -16.34 -18.75 27.27
N ALA A 270 -17.05 -19.87 27.44
CA ALA A 270 -17.68 -20.22 28.71
C ALA A 270 -16.66 -20.40 29.84
N SER A 271 -15.50 -21.00 29.54
CA SER A 271 -14.40 -21.15 30.50
C SER A 271 -13.77 -19.79 30.83
N GLU A 272 -13.56 -18.93 29.83
CA GLU A 272 -12.92 -17.62 30.02
C GLU A 272 -13.81 -16.62 30.77
N GLU A 273 -15.11 -16.59 30.47
CA GLU A 273 -16.02 -15.61 31.08
C GLU A 273 -16.66 -16.06 32.39
N LEU A 274 -16.99 -17.35 32.51
CA LEU A 274 -17.73 -17.91 33.67
C LEU A 274 -16.96 -18.97 34.46
N GLY A 275 -15.81 -19.46 33.96
CA GLY A 275 -15.07 -20.56 34.59
C GLY A 275 -15.74 -21.93 34.45
N ILE A 276 -16.69 -22.08 33.53
CA ILE A 276 -17.44 -23.33 33.30
C ILE A 276 -16.76 -24.11 32.18
N THR A 277 -16.36 -25.35 32.48
CA THR A 277 -15.65 -26.23 31.54
C THR A 277 -16.44 -27.46 31.13
N ASP A 278 -17.42 -27.87 31.94
CA ASP A 278 -18.23 -29.07 31.71
C ASP A 278 -19.72 -28.70 31.72
N PHE A 279 -20.33 -28.76 30.55
CA PHE A 279 -21.75 -28.49 30.35
C PHE A 279 -22.24 -29.08 29.03
N GLU A 280 -23.53 -29.36 28.98
CA GLU A 280 -24.23 -29.71 27.74
C GLU A 280 -24.97 -28.50 27.18
N ALA A 281 -24.80 -28.23 25.90
CA ALA A 281 -25.48 -27.15 25.20
C ALA A 281 -26.36 -27.68 24.07
N ARG A 282 -27.55 -27.12 23.94
CA ARG A 282 -28.44 -27.38 22.81
C ARG A 282 -28.38 -26.22 21.82
N PHE A 283 -28.14 -26.53 20.56
CA PHE A 283 -28.18 -25.53 19.50
C PHE A 283 -29.61 -24.98 19.32
N LEU A 284 -29.74 -23.67 19.35
CA LEU A 284 -31.03 -22.97 19.22
C LEU A 284 -31.26 -22.44 17.80
N GLY A 285 -30.24 -22.03 17.12
CA GLY A 285 -30.30 -21.49 15.75
C GLY A 285 -29.21 -20.46 15.44
N ASN A 286 -29.15 -20.06 14.18
CA ASN A 286 -28.39 -18.90 13.71
C ASN A 286 -29.33 -17.74 13.47
N TYR A 287 -28.91 -16.53 13.74
CA TYR A 287 -29.66 -15.29 13.54
C TYR A 287 -28.77 -14.14 13.07
#